data_06dacbd53780d8b7d75e3a3e1e1fff5d
#
_entry.id   06dacbd53780d8b7d75e3a3e1e1fff5d
#
_cell.length_a   1.000
_cell.length_b   1.000
_cell.length_c   1.000
_cell.angle_alpha   90.00
_cell.angle_beta   90.00
_cell.angle_gamma   90.00
#
_symmetry.space_group_name_H-M   'P 1'
#
loop_
_entity.id
_entity.type
_entity.pdbx_description
1 polymer ?
#
loop_
_entity_poly.entity_id
_entity_poly.type
_entity_poly.pdbx_seq_one_letter_code
_entity_poly.pdbx_strand_id
1 'polypeptide(L)'
;MAAKKNDPKREARIAKNNRSLNSALTLFTAGFIAEFYLLLINQYFVKGTIDQVVAVSYFLDAMVWVGAALVGAGVVFTVMRGKWTRFAALGRWLLGLGVFFTLSSQLMRKIYPAGTTAMCILVPVLMLLSVVFLLYQREFAVQTAALTLTIAAAVLLNHGSASMSALVTVFCWIAMALVAALLVLTVLLQKHEGSYKGTVIFPAKTNYALTCAVLVLSIAAIAVSLFTGLAYYVIWGAAVLLFALAVWYTIKML
;
A
#
# COMPACT_ATOMS: atom_id res chain seq x y z
N MET A 1 2.32 30.03 -40.75
CA MET A 1 2.13 29.19 -39.55
C MET A 1 2.79 27.85 -39.81
N ALA A 2 3.96 27.59 -39.20
CA ALA A 2 4.68 26.33 -39.39
C ALA A 2 3.97 25.20 -38.61
N ALA A 3 3.53 24.17 -39.33
CA ALA A 3 2.96 22.96 -38.71
C ALA A 3 3.97 22.35 -37.75
N LYS A 4 3.65 22.34 -36.46
CA LYS A 4 4.48 21.78 -35.39
C LYS A 4 4.65 20.27 -35.63
N LYS A 5 5.80 19.88 -36.18
CA LYS A 5 6.15 18.50 -36.51
C LYS A 5 5.93 17.63 -35.29
N ASN A 6 4.94 16.75 -35.34
CA ASN A 6 4.63 15.82 -34.24
C ASN A 6 5.83 14.90 -34.01
N ASP A 7 6.53 15.06 -32.90
CA ASP A 7 7.64 14.19 -32.51
C ASP A 7 7.03 12.91 -31.90
N PRO A 8 7.17 11.74 -32.56
CA PRO A 8 6.55 10.48 -32.11
C PRO A 8 7.03 10.07 -30.70
N LYS A 9 8.22 10.48 -30.27
CA LYS A 9 8.73 10.25 -28.91
C LYS A 9 7.97 11.07 -27.86
N ARG A 10 7.55 12.28 -28.22
CA ARG A 10 6.77 13.16 -27.34
C ARG A 10 5.35 12.61 -27.16
N GLU A 11 4.72 12.18 -28.25
CA GLU A 11 3.37 11.58 -28.20
C GLU A 11 3.35 10.30 -27.39
N ALA A 12 4.35 9.42 -27.56
CA ALA A 12 4.49 8.22 -26.76
C ALA A 12 4.68 8.51 -25.24
N ARG A 13 5.41 9.57 -24.89
CA ARG A 13 5.56 10.00 -23.50
C ARG A 13 4.25 10.52 -22.93
N ILE A 14 3.52 11.35 -23.68
CA ILE A 14 2.21 11.88 -23.26
C ILE A 14 1.20 10.74 -23.07
N ALA A 15 1.13 9.81 -24.02
CA ALA A 15 0.24 8.63 -23.92
C ALA A 15 0.57 7.75 -22.69
N LYS A 16 1.86 7.55 -22.40
CA LYS A 16 2.30 6.81 -21.20
C LYS A 16 1.91 7.54 -19.91
N ASN A 17 2.10 8.86 -19.86
CA ASN A 17 1.76 9.68 -18.70
C ASN A 17 0.25 9.68 -18.45
N ASN A 18 -0.56 9.85 -19.50
CA ASN A 18 -2.02 9.81 -19.43
C ASN A 18 -2.52 8.43 -18.95
N ARG A 19 -1.86 7.34 -19.38
CA ARG A 19 -2.20 5.98 -18.91
C ARG A 19 -1.90 5.81 -17.42
N SER A 20 -0.76 6.31 -16.94
CA SER A 20 -0.41 6.27 -15.51
C SER A 20 -1.39 7.10 -14.68
N LEU A 21 -1.74 8.31 -15.16
CA LEU A 21 -2.70 9.18 -14.50
C LEU A 21 -4.09 8.54 -14.42
N ASN A 22 -4.59 7.98 -15.52
CA ASN A 22 -5.88 7.26 -15.53
C ASN A 22 -5.87 6.07 -14.57
N SER A 23 -4.78 5.31 -14.51
CA SER A 23 -4.66 4.19 -13.57
C SER A 23 -4.65 4.68 -12.13
N ALA A 24 -3.96 5.78 -11.84
CA ALA A 24 -3.95 6.39 -10.50
C ALA A 24 -5.33 6.90 -10.09
N LEU A 25 -6.05 7.58 -10.99
CA LEU A 25 -7.43 8.03 -10.76
C LEU A 25 -8.38 6.86 -10.51
N THR A 26 -8.26 5.79 -11.31
CA THR A 26 -9.11 4.59 -11.14
C THR A 26 -8.86 3.92 -9.79
N LEU A 27 -7.59 3.78 -9.36
CA LEU A 27 -7.24 3.24 -8.05
C LEU A 27 -7.71 4.15 -6.92
N PHE A 28 -7.56 5.47 -7.09
CA PHE A 28 -8.03 6.43 -6.09
C PHE A 28 -9.56 6.33 -5.90
N THR A 29 -10.31 6.29 -7.00
CA THR A 29 -11.78 6.15 -6.96
C THR A 29 -12.19 4.83 -6.33
N ALA A 30 -11.54 3.72 -6.71
CA ALA A 30 -11.82 2.40 -6.11
C ALA A 30 -11.49 2.37 -4.61
N GLY A 31 -10.37 2.96 -4.20
CA GLY A 31 -9.98 3.09 -2.80
C GLY A 31 -10.96 3.95 -2.00
N PHE A 32 -11.43 5.05 -2.58
CA PHE A 32 -12.44 5.90 -1.94
C PHE A 32 -13.77 5.17 -1.71
N ILE A 33 -14.22 4.39 -2.69
CA ILE A 33 -15.44 3.56 -2.55
C ILE A 33 -15.23 2.49 -1.46
N ALA A 34 -14.06 1.84 -1.44
CA ALA A 34 -13.71 0.87 -0.42
C ALA A 34 -13.68 1.49 0.98
N GLU A 35 -13.12 2.69 1.11
CA GLU A 35 -13.07 3.41 2.38
C GLU A 35 -14.46 3.82 2.85
N PHE A 36 -15.30 4.31 1.94
CA PHE A 36 -16.70 4.64 2.27
C PHE A 36 -17.46 3.42 2.80
N TYR A 37 -17.27 2.26 2.18
CA TYR A 37 -17.82 0.98 2.66
C TYR A 37 -17.34 0.65 4.08
N LEU A 38 -16.02 0.79 4.36
CA LEU A 38 -15.45 0.53 5.68
C LEU A 38 -15.95 1.50 6.74
N LEU A 39 -16.10 2.79 6.41
CA LEU A 39 -16.64 3.80 7.32
C LEU A 39 -18.10 3.52 7.68
N LEU A 40 -18.92 3.07 6.71
CA LEU A 40 -20.28 2.62 7.00
C LEU A 40 -20.29 1.44 7.97
N ILE A 41 -19.46 0.44 7.71
CA ILE A 41 -19.34 -0.70 8.64
C ILE A 41 -18.87 -0.22 10.02
N ASN A 42 -17.86 0.63 10.10
CA ASN A 42 -17.37 1.16 11.36
C ASN A 42 -18.48 1.89 12.15
N GLN A 43 -19.32 2.67 11.46
CA GLN A 43 -20.43 3.39 12.08
C GLN A 43 -21.46 2.44 12.70
N TYR A 44 -21.84 1.37 12.02
CA TYR A 44 -22.88 0.45 12.49
C TYR A 44 -22.33 -0.70 13.33
N PHE A 45 -21.09 -1.13 13.12
CA PHE A 45 -20.48 -2.26 13.83
C PHE A 45 -19.83 -1.84 15.15
N VAL A 46 -19.19 -0.67 15.21
CA VAL A 46 -18.48 -0.21 16.42
C VAL A 46 -19.30 0.76 17.26
N LYS A 47 -20.11 1.62 16.61
CA LYS A 47 -20.89 2.67 17.29
C LYS A 47 -22.40 2.41 17.28
N GLY A 48 -22.83 1.29 16.67
CA GLY A 48 -24.24 0.96 16.52
C GLY A 48 -24.87 0.36 17.76
N THR A 49 -26.18 0.17 17.70
CA THR A 49 -26.97 -0.58 18.71
C THR A 49 -26.65 -2.07 18.62
N ILE A 50 -27.00 -2.84 19.66
CA ILE A 50 -26.76 -4.30 19.70
C ILE A 50 -27.33 -5.00 18.48
N ASP A 51 -28.55 -4.64 18.07
CA ASP A 51 -29.21 -5.23 16.89
C ASP A 51 -28.45 -4.92 15.60
N GLN A 52 -27.93 -3.70 15.47
CA GLN A 52 -27.11 -3.30 14.33
C GLN A 52 -25.79 -4.06 14.28
N VAL A 53 -25.12 -4.22 15.43
CA VAL A 53 -23.87 -4.99 15.54
C VAL A 53 -24.08 -6.44 15.12
N VAL A 54 -25.18 -7.06 15.58
CA VAL A 54 -25.54 -8.44 15.19
C VAL A 54 -25.84 -8.53 13.70
N ALA A 55 -26.63 -7.62 13.14
CA ALA A 55 -26.94 -7.59 11.71
C ALA A 55 -25.67 -7.43 10.86
N VAL A 56 -24.76 -6.52 11.25
CA VAL A 56 -23.48 -6.32 10.54
C VAL A 56 -22.57 -7.54 10.68
N SER A 57 -22.59 -8.26 11.80
CA SER A 57 -21.80 -9.50 11.93
C SER A 57 -22.24 -10.57 10.94
N TYR A 58 -23.55 -10.79 10.76
CA TYR A 58 -24.10 -11.69 9.73
C TYR A 58 -23.77 -11.21 8.30
N PHE A 59 -23.84 -9.90 8.07
CA PHE A 59 -23.44 -9.31 6.80
C PHE A 59 -21.96 -9.57 6.49
N LEU A 60 -21.06 -9.39 7.46
CA LEU A 60 -19.63 -9.66 7.30
C LEU A 60 -19.37 -11.15 7.05
N ASP A 61 -20.14 -12.07 7.68
CA ASP A 61 -20.09 -13.50 7.38
C ASP A 61 -20.44 -13.80 5.92
N ALA A 62 -21.52 -13.21 5.43
CA ALA A 62 -21.92 -13.35 4.04
C ALA A 62 -20.85 -12.79 3.08
N MET A 63 -20.23 -11.64 3.44
CA MET A 63 -19.17 -11.01 2.65
C MET A 63 -17.89 -11.86 2.55
N VAL A 64 -17.56 -12.67 3.56
CA VAL A 64 -16.46 -13.64 3.46
C VAL A 64 -16.72 -14.65 2.35
N TRP A 65 -17.93 -15.21 2.29
CA TRP A 65 -18.29 -16.20 1.27
C TRP A 65 -18.39 -15.58 -0.13
N VAL A 66 -18.97 -14.38 -0.23
CA VAL A 66 -19.00 -13.60 -1.48
C VAL A 66 -17.59 -13.29 -1.95
N GLY A 67 -16.70 -12.85 -1.03
CA GLY A 67 -15.30 -12.58 -1.35
C GLY A 67 -14.56 -13.83 -1.83
N ALA A 68 -14.76 -14.97 -1.17
CA ALA A 68 -14.17 -16.25 -1.58
C ALA A 68 -14.66 -16.69 -2.98
N ALA A 69 -15.95 -16.53 -3.26
CA ALA A 69 -16.51 -16.81 -4.59
C ALA A 69 -15.93 -15.89 -5.67
N LEU A 70 -15.77 -14.60 -5.37
CA LEU A 70 -15.13 -13.63 -6.27
C LEU A 70 -13.65 -13.96 -6.54
N VAL A 71 -12.92 -14.41 -5.52
CA VAL A 71 -11.53 -14.89 -5.70
C VAL A 71 -11.51 -16.10 -6.63
N GLY A 72 -12.37 -17.10 -6.39
CA GLY A 72 -12.47 -18.29 -7.23
C GLY A 72 -12.79 -17.93 -8.69
N ALA A 73 -13.81 -17.09 -8.92
CA ALA A 73 -14.16 -16.60 -10.25
C ALA A 73 -13.00 -15.82 -10.89
N GLY A 74 -12.32 -14.94 -10.12
CA GLY A 74 -11.18 -14.15 -10.59
C GLY A 74 -10.00 -15.03 -11.02
N VAL A 75 -9.71 -16.12 -10.29
CA VAL A 75 -8.68 -17.11 -10.67
C VAL A 75 -9.06 -17.78 -11.98
N VAL A 76 -10.31 -18.27 -12.11
CA VAL A 76 -10.79 -18.93 -13.33
C VAL A 76 -10.65 -18.00 -14.54
N PHE A 77 -11.12 -16.74 -14.45
CA PHE A 77 -11.00 -15.77 -15.54
C PHE A 77 -9.54 -15.39 -15.87
N THR A 78 -8.66 -15.42 -14.87
CA THR A 78 -7.24 -15.13 -15.09
C THR A 78 -6.52 -16.31 -15.77
N VAL A 79 -6.86 -17.55 -15.41
CA VAL A 79 -6.29 -18.77 -16.02
C VAL A 79 -6.80 -18.94 -17.46
N MET A 80 -8.07 -18.62 -17.73
CA MET A 80 -8.68 -18.69 -19.07
C MET A 80 -8.15 -17.59 -20.04
N ARG A 81 -7.12 -16.85 -19.66
CA ARG A 81 -6.50 -15.71 -20.38
C ARG A 81 -6.13 -16.01 -21.84
N GLY A 82 -5.94 -17.29 -22.22
CA GLY A 82 -5.49 -17.67 -23.57
C GLY A 82 -6.51 -17.44 -24.67
N LYS A 83 -7.81 -17.32 -24.37
CA LYS A 83 -8.87 -17.20 -25.39
C LYS A 83 -9.51 -15.81 -25.51
N TRP A 84 -9.51 -14.99 -24.40
CA TRP A 84 -10.26 -13.72 -24.40
C TRP A 84 -9.57 -12.66 -23.53
N THR A 85 -8.87 -11.72 -24.16
CA THR A 85 -8.08 -10.67 -23.48
C THR A 85 -8.93 -9.72 -22.61
N ARG A 86 -10.21 -9.50 -22.95
CA ARG A 86 -11.14 -8.67 -22.17
C ARG A 86 -11.45 -9.27 -20.79
N PHE A 87 -11.57 -10.60 -20.70
CA PHE A 87 -11.86 -11.29 -19.44
C PHE A 87 -10.66 -11.29 -18.47
N ALA A 88 -9.43 -11.16 -18.96
CA ALA A 88 -8.26 -11.05 -18.11
C ALA A 88 -8.23 -9.75 -17.26
N ALA A 89 -8.79 -8.66 -17.77
CA ALA A 89 -8.93 -7.43 -17.01
C ALA A 89 -10.01 -7.57 -15.91
N LEU A 90 -11.15 -8.15 -16.26
CA LEU A 90 -12.22 -8.47 -15.30
C LEU A 90 -11.73 -9.43 -14.21
N GLY A 91 -10.97 -10.48 -14.55
CA GLY A 91 -10.41 -11.42 -13.59
C GLY A 91 -9.53 -10.75 -12.54
N ARG A 92 -8.70 -9.78 -12.93
CA ARG A 92 -7.85 -9.02 -11.99
C ARG A 92 -8.68 -8.15 -11.03
N TRP A 93 -9.74 -7.51 -11.51
CA TRP A 93 -10.65 -6.73 -10.67
C TRP A 93 -11.44 -7.61 -9.70
N LEU A 94 -11.94 -8.75 -10.16
CA LEU A 94 -12.64 -9.72 -9.31
C LEU A 94 -11.72 -10.29 -8.23
N LEU A 95 -10.46 -10.61 -8.58
CA LEU A 95 -9.45 -11.03 -7.60
C LEU A 95 -9.21 -9.95 -6.55
N GLY A 96 -8.97 -8.71 -6.97
CA GLY A 96 -8.73 -7.59 -6.05
C GLY A 96 -9.90 -7.37 -5.09
N LEU A 97 -11.13 -7.30 -5.62
CA LEU A 97 -12.34 -7.14 -4.82
C LEU A 97 -12.59 -8.34 -3.89
N GLY A 98 -12.41 -9.56 -4.41
CA GLY A 98 -12.60 -10.78 -3.62
C GLY A 98 -11.63 -10.87 -2.46
N VAL A 99 -10.34 -10.60 -2.68
CA VAL A 99 -9.32 -10.54 -1.63
C VAL A 99 -9.65 -9.44 -0.63
N PHE A 100 -10.05 -8.25 -1.09
CA PHE A 100 -10.45 -7.15 -0.22
C PHE A 100 -11.60 -7.53 0.70
N PHE A 101 -12.72 -8.06 0.15
CA PHE A 101 -13.88 -8.44 0.96
C PHE A 101 -13.56 -9.57 1.92
N THR A 102 -12.82 -10.60 1.49
CA THR A 102 -12.46 -11.72 2.36
C THR A 102 -11.56 -11.27 3.51
N LEU A 103 -10.48 -10.54 3.23
CA LEU A 103 -9.53 -10.11 4.25
C LEU A 103 -10.15 -9.08 5.20
N SER A 104 -10.85 -8.06 4.66
CA SER A 104 -11.46 -7.01 5.49
C SER A 104 -12.51 -7.60 6.44
N SER A 105 -13.41 -8.44 5.93
CA SER A 105 -14.46 -9.05 6.75
C SER A 105 -13.90 -9.98 7.82
N GLN A 106 -12.90 -10.81 7.50
CA GLN A 106 -12.23 -11.68 8.47
C GLN A 106 -11.51 -10.88 9.56
N LEU A 107 -10.79 -9.82 9.18
CA LEU A 107 -10.05 -8.99 10.12
C LEU A 107 -11.00 -8.25 11.07
N MET A 108 -12.07 -7.66 10.54
CA MET A 108 -13.06 -6.94 11.33
C MET A 108 -13.79 -7.84 12.34
N ARG A 109 -14.08 -9.10 11.96
CA ARG A 109 -14.74 -10.06 12.86
C ARG A 109 -13.82 -10.60 13.94
N LYS A 110 -12.61 -11.05 13.55
CA LYS A 110 -11.70 -11.74 14.48
C LYS A 110 -11.04 -10.79 15.50
N ILE A 111 -10.84 -9.54 15.12
CA ILE A 111 -10.11 -8.55 15.93
C ILE A 111 -11.02 -7.34 16.25
N TYR A 112 -12.26 -7.63 16.63
CA TYR A 112 -13.22 -6.58 17.00
C TYR A 112 -12.82 -5.89 18.32
N PRO A 113 -12.96 -4.54 18.48
CA PRO A 113 -13.28 -3.52 17.46
C PRO A 113 -12.04 -3.00 16.72
N ALA A 114 -10.83 -3.38 17.15
CA ALA A 114 -9.57 -2.87 16.63
C ALA A 114 -9.38 -3.18 15.13
N GLY A 115 -9.86 -4.33 14.66
CA GLY A 115 -9.77 -4.72 13.25
C GLY A 115 -10.50 -3.78 12.30
N THR A 116 -11.65 -3.26 12.71
CA THR A 116 -12.40 -2.27 11.93
C THR A 116 -11.64 -0.95 11.81
N THR A 117 -11.13 -0.45 12.94
CA THR A 117 -10.31 0.77 12.96
C THR A 117 -9.02 0.59 12.14
N ALA A 118 -8.37 -0.57 12.26
CA ALA A 118 -7.17 -0.88 11.49
C ALA A 118 -7.43 -0.87 9.98
N MET A 119 -8.57 -1.41 9.52
CA MET A 119 -8.92 -1.40 8.10
C MET A 119 -9.22 0.00 7.57
N CYS A 120 -9.93 0.84 8.35
CA CYS A 120 -10.17 2.25 8.01
C CYS A 120 -8.88 3.10 7.92
N ILE A 121 -7.79 2.67 8.54
CA ILE A 121 -6.48 3.32 8.40
C ILE A 121 -5.68 2.69 7.24
N LEU A 122 -5.70 1.37 7.13
CA LEU A 122 -4.88 0.63 6.17
C LEU A 122 -5.27 0.94 4.72
N VAL A 123 -6.57 1.01 4.41
CA VAL A 123 -7.05 1.20 3.03
C VAL A 123 -6.65 2.56 2.46
N PRO A 124 -6.87 3.72 3.13
CA PRO A 124 -6.36 5.00 2.64
C PRO A 124 -4.83 5.02 2.50
N VAL A 125 -4.10 4.41 3.43
CA VAL A 125 -2.63 4.34 3.36
C VAL A 125 -2.18 3.56 2.14
N LEU A 126 -2.76 2.38 1.88
CA LEU A 126 -2.45 1.58 0.68
C LEU A 126 -2.87 2.29 -0.61
N MET A 127 -4.00 3.02 -0.59
CA MET A 127 -4.45 3.83 -1.71
C MET A 127 -3.43 4.93 -2.05
N LEU A 128 -3.01 5.71 -1.05
CA LEU A 128 -2.01 6.77 -1.23
C LEU A 128 -0.66 6.19 -1.70
N LEU A 129 -0.21 5.09 -1.09
CA LEU A 129 1.02 4.41 -1.49
C LEU A 129 0.96 3.92 -2.93
N SER A 130 -0.19 3.39 -3.37
CA SER A 130 -0.40 2.96 -4.76
C SER A 130 -0.35 4.12 -5.75
N VAL A 131 -0.93 5.27 -5.38
CA VAL A 131 -0.87 6.51 -6.19
C VAL A 131 0.58 7.01 -6.28
N VAL A 132 1.32 7.02 -5.17
CA VAL A 132 2.73 7.39 -5.16
C VAL A 132 3.54 6.45 -6.07
N PHE A 133 3.29 5.14 -6.00
CA PHE A 133 3.98 4.14 -6.84
C PHE A 133 3.71 4.32 -8.34
N LEU A 134 2.52 4.83 -8.72
CA LEU A 134 2.15 5.05 -10.11
C LEU A 134 2.63 6.39 -10.68
N LEU A 135 2.67 7.45 -9.86
CA LEU A 135 2.95 8.81 -10.31
C LEU A 135 4.40 9.22 -10.09
N TYR A 136 5.03 8.77 -9.01
CA TYR A 136 6.39 9.17 -8.64
C TYR A 136 7.46 8.20 -9.15
N GLN A 137 8.72 8.59 -8.97
CA GLN A 137 9.87 7.74 -9.27
C GLN A 137 9.88 6.54 -8.33
N ARG A 138 10.31 5.38 -8.83
CA ARG A 138 10.31 4.12 -8.07
C ARG A 138 11.17 4.20 -6.80
N GLU A 139 12.25 4.99 -6.80
CA GLU A 139 13.07 5.22 -5.62
C GLU A 139 12.26 5.86 -4.48
N PHE A 140 11.46 6.89 -4.77
CA PHE A 140 10.59 7.52 -3.79
C PHE A 140 9.49 6.56 -3.29
N ALA A 141 8.93 5.74 -4.17
CA ALA A 141 7.94 4.75 -3.78
C ALA A 141 8.49 3.74 -2.76
N VAL A 142 9.74 3.28 -2.93
CA VAL A 142 10.41 2.37 -1.98
C VAL A 142 10.65 3.06 -0.64
N GLN A 143 11.12 4.30 -0.64
CA GLN A 143 11.33 5.10 0.58
C GLN A 143 10.01 5.34 1.32
N THR A 144 8.96 5.71 0.59
CA THR A 144 7.62 5.94 1.14
C THR A 144 7.05 4.66 1.74
N ALA A 145 7.21 3.51 1.07
CA ALA A 145 6.76 2.22 1.59
C ALA A 145 7.47 1.85 2.91
N ALA A 146 8.79 2.04 2.98
CA ALA A 146 9.56 1.77 4.20
C ALA A 146 9.14 2.69 5.36
N LEU A 147 9.00 3.99 5.12
CA LEU A 147 8.56 4.94 6.14
C LEU A 147 7.11 4.70 6.59
N THR A 148 6.21 4.36 5.66
CA THR A 148 4.82 4.00 5.99
C THR A 148 4.79 2.76 6.89
N LEU A 149 5.61 1.75 6.58
CA LEU A 149 5.72 0.54 7.39
C LEU A 149 6.30 0.84 8.78
N THR A 150 7.28 1.76 8.86
CA THR A 150 7.85 2.25 10.12
C THR A 150 6.80 2.96 10.96
N ILE A 151 6.02 3.87 10.38
CA ILE A 151 4.95 4.59 11.06
C ILE A 151 3.89 3.59 11.54
N ALA A 152 3.48 2.64 10.71
CA ALA A 152 2.50 1.62 11.08
C ALA A 152 2.99 0.78 12.28
N ALA A 153 4.24 0.34 12.28
CA ALA A 153 4.84 -0.39 13.40
C ALA A 153 4.86 0.44 14.69
N ALA A 154 5.28 1.71 14.60
CA ALA A 154 5.34 2.61 15.75
C ALA A 154 3.93 2.95 16.29
N VAL A 155 2.93 3.14 15.43
CA VAL A 155 1.53 3.36 15.84
C VAL A 155 0.98 2.15 16.56
N LEU A 156 1.20 0.94 16.04
CA LEU A 156 0.76 -0.29 16.68
C LEU A 156 1.42 -0.50 18.05
N LEU A 157 2.71 -0.18 18.20
CA LEU A 157 3.41 -0.23 19.48
C LEU A 157 2.87 0.81 20.47
N ASN A 158 2.55 2.01 20.01
CA ASN A 158 2.05 3.09 20.86
C ASN A 158 0.61 2.87 21.36
N HIS A 159 -0.23 2.21 20.56
CA HIS A 159 -1.66 1.98 20.86
C HIS A 159 -2.00 0.52 21.18
N GLY A 160 -1.03 -0.39 21.11
CA GLY A 160 -1.24 -1.81 21.35
C GLY A 160 -1.70 -2.09 22.78
N SER A 161 -2.84 -2.77 22.94
CA SER A 161 -3.28 -3.27 24.24
C SER A 161 -2.39 -4.43 24.70
N ALA A 162 -2.28 -4.65 26.01
CA ALA A 162 -1.46 -5.73 26.58
C ALA A 162 -1.81 -7.12 26.01
N SER A 163 -3.07 -7.35 25.66
CA SER A 163 -3.54 -8.61 25.08
C SER A 163 -3.06 -8.86 23.64
N MET A 164 -2.64 -7.82 22.90
CA MET A 164 -2.15 -7.91 21.53
C MET A 164 -0.64 -7.71 21.40
N SER A 165 0.09 -7.57 22.50
CA SER A 165 1.51 -7.26 22.51
C SER A 165 2.37 -8.24 21.67
N ALA A 166 2.08 -9.53 21.76
CA ALA A 166 2.80 -10.55 20.97
C ALA A 166 2.60 -10.40 19.46
N LEU A 167 1.36 -10.13 19.01
CA LEU A 167 1.07 -9.93 17.58
C LEU A 167 1.73 -8.66 17.05
N VAL A 168 1.71 -7.58 17.85
CA VAL A 168 2.35 -6.31 17.50
C VAL A 168 3.88 -6.49 17.40
N THR A 169 4.48 -7.21 18.34
CA THR A 169 5.91 -7.53 18.30
C THR A 169 6.28 -8.34 17.07
N VAL A 170 5.52 -9.38 16.73
CA VAL A 170 5.71 -10.17 15.50
C VAL A 170 5.59 -9.29 14.26
N PHE A 171 4.59 -8.41 14.21
CA PHE A 171 4.44 -7.45 13.10
C PHE A 171 5.68 -6.54 12.96
N CYS A 172 6.23 -6.02 14.05
CA CYS A 172 7.44 -5.19 14.04
C CYS A 172 8.65 -5.95 13.51
N TRP A 173 8.83 -7.21 13.88
CA TRP A 173 9.90 -8.06 13.33
C TRP A 173 9.73 -8.32 11.84
N ILE A 174 8.50 -8.60 11.38
CA ILE A 174 8.20 -8.76 9.95
C ILE A 174 8.45 -7.45 9.20
N ALA A 175 8.01 -6.31 9.75
CA ALA A 175 8.23 -5.00 9.16
C ALA A 175 9.74 -4.69 9.02
N MET A 176 10.51 -4.95 10.06
CA MET A 176 11.95 -4.77 10.05
C MET A 176 12.64 -5.68 9.01
N ALA A 177 12.22 -6.95 8.93
CA ALA A 177 12.74 -7.90 7.93
C ALA A 177 12.40 -7.45 6.50
N LEU A 178 11.20 -6.94 6.25
CA LEU A 178 10.80 -6.41 4.93
C LEU A 178 11.62 -5.18 4.54
N VAL A 179 11.84 -4.23 5.46
CA VAL A 179 12.68 -3.05 5.19
C VAL A 179 14.14 -3.47 4.97
N ALA A 180 14.65 -4.44 5.73
CA ALA A 180 15.99 -4.99 5.51
C ALA A 180 16.11 -5.69 4.14
N ALA A 181 15.10 -6.44 3.71
CA ALA A 181 15.05 -7.03 2.38
C ALA A 181 15.06 -5.97 1.27
N LEU A 182 14.32 -4.86 1.45
CA LEU A 182 14.36 -3.71 0.54
C LEU A 182 15.74 -3.05 0.50
N LEU A 183 16.44 -2.96 1.63
CA LEU A 183 17.81 -2.45 1.69
C LEU A 183 18.76 -3.35 0.91
N VAL A 184 18.72 -4.65 1.15
CA VAL A 184 19.55 -5.63 0.41
C VAL A 184 19.27 -5.54 -1.10
N LEU A 185 17.99 -5.50 -1.49
CA LEU A 185 17.60 -5.35 -2.88
C LEU A 185 18.14 -4.05 -3.50
N THR A 186 18.07 -2.93 -2.77
CA THR A 186 18.59 -1.64 -3.23
C THR A 186 20.10 -1.68 -3.43
N VAL A 187 20.85 -2.30 -2.51
CA VAL A 187 22.32 -2.47 -2.62
C VAL A 187 22.68 -3.40 -3.80
N LEU A 188 21.93 -4.47 -4.02
CA LEU A 188 22.11 -5.36 -5.16
C LEU A 188 21.85 -4.63 -6.49
N LEU A 189 20.79 -3.82 -6.56
CA LEU A 189 20.46 -3.02 -7.73
C LEU A 189 21.53 -1.94 -8.01
N GLN A 190 22.13 -1.37 -6.96
CA GLN A 190 23.26 -0.45 -7.10
C GLN A 190 24.45 -1.12 -7.78
N LYS A 191 24.79 -2.37 -7.41
CA LYS A 191 25.89 -3.14 -8.02
C LYS A 191 25.62 -3.52 -9.50
N HIS A 192 24.35 -3.61 -9.89
CA HIS A 192 23.93 -3.96 -11.25
C HIS A 192 23.40 -2.77 -12.06
N GLU A 193 23.85 -1.54 -11.75
CA GLU A 193 23.47 -0.31 -12.46
C GLU A 193 21.94 -0.12 -12.63
N GLY A 194 21.17 -0.53 -11.63
CA GLY A 194 19.70 -0.38 -11.61
C GLY A 194 18.93 -1.40 -12.46
N SER A 195 19.61 -2.35 -13.10
CA SER A 195 18.97 -3.40 -13.90
C SER A 195 19.14 -4.78 -13.26
N TYR A 196 18.07 -5.58 -13.25
CA TYR A 196 18.11 -6.97 -12.82
C TYR A 196 17.44 -7.86 -13.86
N LYS A 197 18.17 -8.87 -14.35
CA LYS A 197 17.71 -9.80 -15.42
C LYS A 197 17.10 -9.08 -16.65
N GLY A 198 17.75 -8.00 -17.11
CA GLY A 198 17.31 -7.27 -18.31
C GLY A 198 16.13 -6.30 -18.11
N THR A 199 15.57 -6.21 -16.90
CA THR A 199 14.55 -5.23 -16.58
C THR A 199 15.15 -4.07 -15.78
N VAL A 200 15.01 -2.84 -16.27
CA VAL A 200 15.43 -1.63 -15.56
C VAL A 200 14.42 -1.37 -14.43
N ILE A 201 14.85 -1.55 -13.19
CA ILE A 201 14.03 -1.32 -11.99
C ILE A 201 14.17 0.11 -11.53
N PHE A 202 15.41 0.63 -11.42
CA PHE A 202 15.67 2.01 -11.08
C PHE A 202 16.24 2.80 -12.26
N PRO A 203 15.86 4.08 -12.46
CA PRO A 203 16.44 4.92 -13.49
C PRO A 203 17.93 5.20 -13.21
N ALA A 204 18.71 5.44 -14.28
CA ALA A 204 20.17 5.66 -14.19
C ALA A 204 20.61 6.84 -13.27
N LYS A 205 19.70 7.78 -12.98
CA LYS A 205 19.94 8.94 -12.10
C LYS A 205 19.43 8.76 -10.66
N THR A 206 19.21 7.50 -10.22
CA THR A 206 18.72 7.21 -8.86
C THR A 206 19.77 7.59 -7.81
N ASN A 207 19.34 8.27 -6.74
CA ASN A 207 20.20 8.55 -5.60
C ASN A 207 20.18 7.37 -4.60
N TYR A 208 21.02 6.35 -4.88
CA TYR A 208 21.10 5.15 -4.04
C TYR A 208 21.50 5.46 -2.61
N ALA A 209 22.40 6.44 -2.40
CA ALA A 209 22.87 6.83 -1.07
C ALA A 209 21.70 7.33 -0.20
N LEU A 210 20.84 8.20 -0.74
CA LEU A 210 19.64 8.69 -0.04
C LEU A 210 18.68 7.56 0.26
N THR A 211 18.44 6.67 -0.71
CA THR A 211 17.51 5.54 -0.51
C THR A 211 18.03 4.59 0.56
N CYS A 212 19.31 4.22 0.53
CA CYS A 212 19.92 3.39 1.58
C CYS A 212 19.86 4.06 2.95
N ALA A 213 20.17 5.37 3.03
CA ALA A 213 20.10 6.13 4.28
C ALA A 213 18.69 6.11 4.89
N VAL A 214 17.65 6.32 4.08
CA VAL A 214 16.24 6.27 4.54
C VAL A 214 15.86 4.86 5.00
N LEU A 215 16.30 3.81 4.31
CA LEU A 215 16.01 2.42 4.70
C LEU A 215 16.71 2.03 6.00
N VAL A 216 17.98 2.42 6.18
CA VAL A 216 18.72 2.21 7.44
C VAL A 216 18.06 2.96 8.59
N LEU A 217 17.68 4.23 8.36
CA LEU A 217 16.98 5.03 9.36
C LEU A 217 15.61 4.40 9.73
N SER A 218 14.90 3.84 8.76
CA SER A 218 13.62 3.13 8.99
C SER A 218 13.82 1.89 9.87
N ILE A 219 14.85 1.09 9.63
CA ILE A 219 15.18 -0.07 10.47
C ILE A 219 15.52 0.38 11.88
N ALA A 220 16.39 1.39 12.04
CA ALA A 220 16.75 1.94 13.34
C ALA A 220 15.53 2.49 14.08
N ALA A 221 14.63 3.18 13.39
CA ALA A 221 13.42 3.73 13.95
C ALA A 221 12.45 2.65 14.47
N ILE A 222 12.26 1.54 13.73
CA ILE A 222 11.46 0.38 14.19
C ILE A 222 12.12 -0.23 15.44
N ALA A 223 13.46 -0.42 15.43
CA ALA A 223 14.19 -0.97 16.57
C ALA A 223 14.08 -0.07 17.80
N VAL A 224 14.27 1.24 17.65
CA VAL A 224 14.08 2.21 18.75
C VAL A 224 12.67 2.13 19.30
N SER A 225 11.64 2.09 18.44
CA SER A 225 10.25 1.97 18.87
C SER A 225 10.00 0.69 19.68
N LEU A 226 10.65 -0.42 19.29
CA LEU A 226 10.46 -1.73 19.91
C LEU A 226 11.14 -1.83 21.29
N PHE A 227 12.36 -1.26 21.43
CA PHE A 227 13.20 -1.47 22.61
C PHE A 227 13.15 -0.31 23.63
N THR A 228 12.78 0.91 23.24
CA THR A 228 12.88 2.08 24.11
C THR A 228 11.53 2.71 24.50
N GLY A 229 10.42 2.23 23.91
CA GLY A 229 9.11 2.83 24.13
C GLY A 229 8.94 4.26 23.54
N LEU A 230 9.88 4.74 22.76
CA LEU A 230 9.85 6.06 22.12
C LEU A 230 9.03 6.08 20.81
N ALA A 231 8.09 5.14 20.64
CA ALA A 231 7.27 5.00 19.45
C ALA A 231 6.56 6.30 19.02
N TYR A 232 6.06 7.08 20.00
CA TYR A 232 5.43 8.37 19.74
C TYR A 232 6.33 9.35 18.97
N TYR A 233 7.59 9.50 19.40
CA TYR A 233 8.54 10.40 18.74
C TYR A 233 8.97 9.88 17.37
N VAL A 234 9.05 8.56 17.21
CA VAL A 234 9.36 7.92 15.92
C VAL A 234 8.24 8.19 14.90
N ILE A 235 6.96 8.16 15.30
CA ILE A 235 5.84 8.49 14.41
C ILE A 235 6.03 9.90 13.82
N TRP A 236 6.26 10.88 14.67
CA TRP A 236 6.44 12.27 14.22
C TRP A 236 7.70 12.46 13.39
N GLY A 237 8.82 11.87 13.81
CA GLY A 237 10.08 11.93 13.06
C GLY A 237 9.95 11.32 11.67
N ALA A 238 9.34 10.15 11.55
CA ALA A 238 9.12 9.48 10.27
C ALA A 238 8.12 10.25 9.39
N ALA A 239 7.07 10.85 9.96
CA ALA A 239 6.12 11.66 9.22
C ALA A 239 6.76 12.94 8.64
N VAL A 240 7.59 13.64 9.43
CA VAL A 240 8.35 14.82 8.97
C VAL A 240 9.34 14.43 7.86
N LEU A 241 10.04 13.30 8.02
CA LEU A 241 10.96 12.80 7.00
C LEU A 241 10.24 12.46 5.70
N LEU A 242 9.09 11.79 5.78
CA LEU A 242 8.25 11.45 4.63
C LEU A 242 7.79 12.72 3.91
N PHE A 243 7.35 13.73 4.65
CA PHE A 243 6.94 15.01 4.08
C PHE A 243 8.11 15.72 3.40
N ALA A 244 9.30 15.77 4.04
CA ALA A 244 10.50 16.38 3.46
C ALA A 244 10.91 15.69 2.16
N LEU A 245 10.86 14.35 2.11
CA LEU A 245 11.13 13.57 0.90
C LEU A 245 10.08 13.85 -0.19
N ALA A 246 8.79 13.94 0.16
CA ALA A 246 7.74 14.26 -0.79
C ALA A 246 7.97 15.63 -1.44
N VAL A 247 8.31 16.65 -0.65
CA VAL A 247 8.66 17.98 -1.16
C VAL A 247 9.89 17.92 -2.06
N TRP A 248 10.96 17.24 -1.63
CA TRP A 248 12.18 17.08 -2.41
C TRP A 248 11.94 16.45 -3.78
N TYR A 249 11.21 15.31 -3.80
CA TYR A 249 10.93 14.62 -5.06
C TYR A 249 9.94 15.38 -5.94
N THR A 250 9.01 16.14 -5.37
CA THR A 250 8.11 17.02 -6.15
C THR A 250 8.91 18.11 -6.85
N ILE A 251 9.83 18.78 -6.15
CA ILE A 251 10.71 19.80 -6.73
C ILE A 251 11.61 19.21 -7.83
N LYS A 252 12.14 18.00 -7.60
CA LYS A 252 12.98 17.31 -8.59
C LYS A 252 12.22 16.91 -9.87
N MET A 253 10.89 16.80 -9.81
CA MET A 253 10.03 16.46 -10.95
C MET A 253 9.55 17.67 -11.76
N LEU A 254 9.57 18.88 -11.17
CA LEU A 254 9.28 20.16 -11.84
C LEU A 254 10.45 20.60 -12.68
#